data_56b0dab5fe0f944ac27ec180a5ed11a3
#
_entry.id   56b0dab5fe0f944ac27ec180a5ed11a3
#
_cell.length_a   1.000
_cell.length_b   1.000
_cell.length_c   1.000
_cell.angle_alpha   90.00
_cell.angle_beta   90.00
_cell.angle_gamma   90.00
#
_symmetry.space_group_name_H-M   'P 1'
#
loop_
_entity.id
_entity.type
_entity.pdbx_description
1 polymer ?
#
loop_
_entity_poly.entity_id
_entity_poly.type
_entity_poly.pdbx_seq_one_letter_code
_entity_poly.pdbx_strand_id
1 'polypeptide(L)'
;MSEPLRLGVAGFGRLAREYYLPALRTISGACLVAVADPLPESRAAAAERLPSLDVYPDPSAMLERAGLDAVLVASPPSSHLPIWKDAAARGLAVFMEKPFVLSAQLPQIEQVNPSARLMLDFNRRFWPTYQRVGELVRAGTLGNPVEVDFLLHTDVLSWSTVTRHRLEEKEGGILHDLGGHAIDLATDLFRREPETVAAEAGSRRWPNDHIRFALAFADGSAFRCELAYGDRTRERLSILGPRGRLHLADPNMAIHVERIGTRELRIAARCVDGAIFGYRALRRGRTMSRSSIRCALASFVRALREDTPFPPGFEDAVRNALWVEAAARSAADAGAAMRPA
;
A
#
# COMPACT_ATOMS: atom_id res chain seq x y z
N MET A 1 20.21 1.22 -26.68
CA MET A 1 19.44 1.26 -25.41
C MET A 1 18.15 1.98 -25.74
N SER A 2 16.98 1.43 -25.35
CA SER A 2 15.69 2.11 -25.53
C SER A 2 15.65 3.40 -24.71
N GLU A 3 14.94 4.41 -25.19
CA GLU A 3 14.76 5.66 -24.46
C GLU A 3 14.16 5.42 -23.07
N PRO A 4 14.52 6.27 -22.06
CA PRO A 4 13.94 6.15 -20.74
C PRO A 4 12.45 6.54 -20.77
N LEU A 5 11.62 5.81 -20.02
CA LEU A 5 10.22 6.12 -19.85
C LEU A 5 10.04 7.52 -19.21
N ARG A 6 9.14 8.30 -19.76
CA ARG A 6 8.82 9.66 -19.33
C ARG A 6 7.71 9.61 -18.29
N LEU A 7 8.03 9.93 -17.05
CA LEU A 7 7.10 9.88 -15.93
C LEU A 7 6.66 11.27 -15.50
N GLY A 8 5.35 11.40 -15.19
CA GLY A 8 4.79 12.55 -14.49
C GLY A 8 4.47 12.19 -13.03
N VAL A 9 4.42 13.20 -12.15
CA VAL A 9 3.94 13.03 -10.77
C VAL A 9 2.76 13.97 -10.52
N ALA A 10 1.60 13.42 -10.19
CA ALA A 10 0.43 14.16 -9.73
C ALA A 10 0.39 14.19 -8.20
N GLY A 11 0.61 15.37 -7.62
CA GLY A 11 0.80 15.60 -6.20
C GLY A 11 2.29 15.62 -5.79
N PHE A 12 2.82 16.80 -5.48
CA PHE A 12 4.20 16.98 -5.03
C PHE A 12 4.29 17.22 -3.52
N GLY A 13 3.48 16.48 -2.78
CA GLY A 13 3.46 16.45 -1.32
C GLY A 13 4.68 15.73 -0.73
N ARG A 14 4.57 15.41 0.58
CA ARG A 14 5.62 14.72 1.32
C ARG A 14 6.04 13.40 0.69
N LEU A 15 5.06 12.57 0.28
CA LEU A 15 5.33 11.25 -0.27
C LEU A 15 6.17 11.34 -1.55
N ALA A 16 5.78 12.20 -2.48
CA ALA A 16 6.54 12.43 -3.70
C ALA A 16 7.96 12.89 -3.40
N ARG A 17 8.13 13.84 -2.48
CA ARG A 17 9.43 14.45 -2.14
C ARG A 17 10.36 13.52 -1.36
N GLU A 18 9.82 12.78 -0.36
CA GLU A 18 10.65 11.99 0.56
C GLU A 18 10.81 10.53 0.12
N TYR A 19 9.94 10.01 -0.74
CA TYR A 19 9.92 8.60 -1.14
C TYR A 19 10.07 8.40 -2.66
N TYR A 20 9.20 8.99 -3.48
CA TYR A 20 9.21 8.75 -4.93
C TYR A 20 10.46 9.35 -5.59
N LEU A 21 10.73 10.62 -5.34
CA LEU A 21 11.88 11.29 -5.95
C LEU A 21 13.22 10.61 -5.63
N PRO A 22 13.54 10.27 -4.35
CA PRO A 22 14.75 9.50 -4.06
C PRO A 22 14.78 8.11 -4.69
N ALA A 23 13.61 7.43 -4.80
CA ALA A 23 13.52 6.13 -5.43
C ALA A 23 13.80 6.20 -6.94
N LEU A 24 13.14 7.12 -7.64
CA LEU A 24 13.30 7.31 -9.08
C LEU A 24 14.74 7.61 -9.50
N ARG A 25 15.50 8.34 -8.67
CA ARG A 25 16.93 8.60 -8.93
C ARG A 25 17.80 7.34 -8.97
N THR A 26 17.31 6.23 -8.44
CA THR A 26 18.04 4.94 -8.39
C THR A 26 17.46 3.89 -9.32
N ILE A 27 16.38 4.18 -10.02
CA ILE A 27 15.71 3.27 -10.95
C ILE A 27 16.16 3.65 -12.37
N SER A 28 16.82 2.72 -13.05
CA SER A 28 17.22 2.90 -14.44
C SER A 28 16.04 2.71 -15.39
N GLY A 29 16.11 3.36 -16.55
CA GLY A 29 15.13 3.18 -17.62
C GLY A 29 13.84 4.00 -17.47
N ALA A 30 13.80 4.95 -16.54
CA ALA A 30 12.74 5.94 -16.41
C ALA A 30 13.31 7.29 -15.96
N CYS A 31 12.67 8.37 -16.36
CA CYS A 31 13.02 9.73 -15.93
C CYS A 31 11.75 10.50 -15.55
N LEU A 32 11.83 11.27 -14.50
CA LEU A 32 10.78 12.22 -14.14
C LEU A 32 10.91 13.46 -15.02
N VAL A 33 9.84 13.82 -15.73
CA VAL A 33 9.83 14.94 -16.67
C VAL A 33 8.82 16.03 -16.33
N ALA A 34 7.79 15.70 -15.53
CA ALA A 34 6.73 16.65 -15.19
C ALA A 34 6.19 16.43 -13.78
N VAL A 35 5.70 17.51 -13.18
CA VAL A 35 5.03 17.52 -11.89
C VAL A 35 3.77 18.38 -11.99
N ALA A 36 2.67 17.90 -11.40
CA ALA A 36 1.46 18.70 -11.22
C ALA A 36 1.07 18.76 -9.73
N ASP A 37 0.78 19.96 -9.24
CA ASP A 37 0.25 20.16 -7.88
C ASP A 37 -0.60 21.44 -7.86
N PRO A 38 -1.80 21.46 -7.25
CA PRO A 38 -2.64 22.64 -7.18
C PRO A 38 -2.06 23.74 -6.28
N LEU A 39 -1.21 23.38 -5.31
CA LEU A 39 -0.64 24.31 -4.35
C LEU A 39 0.58 25.04 -4.93
N PRO A 40 0.58 26.39 -4.97
CA PRO A 40 1.71 27.16 -5.47
C PRO A 40 3.03 26.86 -4.77
N GLU A 41 3.02 26.65 -3.45
CA GLU A 41 4.19 26.29 -2.66
C GLU A 41 4.78 24.92 -3.02
N SER A 42 3.92 23.94 -3.36
CA SER A 42 4.37 22.63 -3.84
C SER A 42 5.02 22.74 -5.20
N ARG A 43 4.46 23.57 -6.09
CA ARG A 43 5.04 23.83 -7.41
C ARG A 43 6.37 24.58 -7.32
N ALA A 44 6.47 25.57 -6.46
CA ALA A 44 7.72 26.28 -6.21
C ALA A 44 8.82 25.31 -5.70
N ALA A 45 8.46 24.45 -4.76
CA ALA A 45 9.38 23.43 -4.25
C ALA A 45 9.79 22.40 -5.31
N ALA A 46 8.92 22.09 -6.29
CA ALA A 46 9.26 21.24 -7.42
C ALA A 46 10.25 21.94 -8.37
N ALA A 47 9.98 23.17 -8.75
CA ALA A 47 10.84 23.95 -9.63
C ALA A 47 12.24 24.20 -9.03
N GLU A 48 12.33 24.46 -7.71
CA GLU A 48 13.60 24.62 -7.01
C GLU A 48 14.44 23.33 -7.00
N ARG A 49 13.81 22.20 -6.69
CA ARG A 49 14.52 20.90 -6.55
C ARG A 49 14.85 20.22 -7.87
N LEU A 50 14.11 20.54 -8.91
CA LEU A 50 14.09 19.87 -10.20
C LEU A 50 13.89 20.90 -11.32
N PRO A 51 14.85 21.82 -11.54
CA PRO A 51 14.68 22.96 -12.45
C PRO A 51 14.50 22.60 -13.91
N SER A 52 14.76 21.35 -14.30
CA SER A 52 14.55 20.84 -15.66
C SER A 52 13.17 20.22 -15.89
N LEU A 53 12.29 20.21 -14.89
CA LEU A 53 10.96 19.62 -15.02
C LEU A 53 9.92 20.65 -15.44
N ASP A 54 8.95 20.20 -16.22
CA ASP A 54 7.73 20.97 -16.47
C ASP A 54 6.82 20.92 -15.23
N VAL A 55 6.35 22.07 -14.80
CA VAL A 55 5.51 22.21 -13.61
C VAL A 55 4.13 22.73 -13.98
N TYR A 56 3.09 22.00 -13.61
CA TYR A 56 1.69 22.25 -13.97
C TYR A 56 0.84 22.57 -12.74
N PRO A 57 -0.20 23.42 -12.87
CA PRO A 57 -1.11 23.72 -11.77
C PRO A 57 -2.11 22.60 -11.48
N ASP A 58 -2.37 21.75 -12.47
CA ASP A 58 -3.33 20.63 -12.35
C ASP A 58 -2.85 19.39 -13.13
N PRO A 59 -3.28 18.18 -12.70
CA PRO A 59 -2.89 16.95 -13.35
C PRO A 59 -3.36 16.83 -14.80
N SER A 60 -4.54 17.33 -15.16
CA SER A 60 -5.08 17.19 -16.53
C SER A 60 -4.21 17.91 -17.54
N ALA A 61 -3.79 19.14 -17.24
CA ALA A 61 -2.86 19.89 -18.09
C ALA A 61 -1.50 19.18 -18.24
N MET A 62 -1.00 18.53 -17.19
CA MET A 62 0.23 17.72 -17.25
C MET A 62 0.03 16.49 -18.15
N LEU A 63 -1.08 15.74 -17.96
CA LEU A 63 -1.37 14.53 -18.72
C LEU A 63 -1.55 14.83 -20.22
N GLU A 64 -2.06 16.00 -20.57
CA GLU A 64 -2.25 16.44 -21.95
C GLU A 64 -0.97 16.86 -22.65
N ARG A 65 -0.06 17.59 -21.92
CA ARG A 65 1.01 18.38 -22.56
C ARG A 65 2.41 17.83 -22.37
N ALA A 66 2.66 17.00 -21.35
CA ALA A 66 4.01 16.62 -20.97
C ALA A 66 4.60 15.44 -21.80
N GLY A 67 3.82 14.79 -22.67
CA GLY A 67 4.28 13.66 -23.47
C GLY A 67 4.79 12.50 -22.56
N LEU A 68 3.89 11.98 -21.71
CA LEU A 68 4.20 10.98 -20.70
C LEU A 68 3.98 9.55 -21.24
N ASP A 69 4.72 8.58 -20.68
CA ASP A 69 4.44 7.15 -20.79
C ASP A 69 3.60 6.68 -19.60
N ALA A 70 3.80 7.30 -18.43
CA ALA A 70 3.07 6.96 -17.22
C ALA A 70 2.98 8.12 -16.23
N VAL A 71 2.02 8.02 -15.31
CA VAL A 71 1.84 8.96 -14.21
C VAL A 71 1.88 8.25 -12.85
N LEU A 72 2.58 8.88 -11.90
CA LEU A 72 2.62 8.49 -10.50
C LEU A 72 1.64 9.39 -9.73
N VAL A 73 0.62 8.81 -9.11
CA VAL A 73 -0.42 9.56 -8.39
C VAL A 73 -0.15 9.49 -6.89
N ALA A 74 0.24 10.62 -6.32
CA ALA A 74 0.59 10.80 -4.91
C ALA A 74 -0.21 11.97 -4.26
N SER A 75 -1.37 12.22 -4.79
CA SER A 75 -2.33 13.25 -4.37
C SER A 75 -3.29 12.72 -3.29
N PRO A 76 -4.19 13.53 -2.71
CA PRO A 76 -5.22 13.06 -1.80
C PRO A 76 -6.18 12.05 -2.46
N PRO A 77 -6.74 11.08 -1.68
CA PRO A 77 -7.60 10.01 -2.21
C PRO A 77 -8.79 10.47 -3.05
N SER A 78 -9.40 11.59 -2.71
CA SER A 78 -10.53 12.16 -3.46
C SER A 78 -10.21 12.48 -4.92
N SER A 79 -8.93 12.72 -5.25
CA SER A 79 -8.46 13.03 -6.60
C SER A 79 -7.98 11.82 -7.40
N HIS A 80 -7.86 10.64 -6.78
CA HIS A 80 -7.33 9.45 -7.43
C HIS A 80 -8.16 9.02 -8.64
N LEU A 81 -9.47 8.84 -8.44
CA LEU A 81 -10.36 8.39 -9.51
C LEU A 81 -10.41 9.34 -10.71
N PRO A 82 -10.59 10.67 -10.56
CA PRO A 82 -10.52 11.60 -11.68
C PRO A 82 -9.21 11.54 -12.46
N ILE A 83 -8.07 11.53 -11.76
CA ILE A 83 -6.75 11.47 -12.40
C ILE A 83 -6.56 10.15 -13.15
N TRP A 84 -6.99 9.03 -12.55
CA TRP A 84 -6.90 7.73 -13.21
C TRP A 84 -7.76 7.66 -14.46
N LYS A 85 -9.01 8.15 -14.41
CA LYS A 85 -9.89 8.19 -15.58
C LYS A 85 -9.28 9.00 -16.73
N ASP A 86 -8.70 10.14 -16.43
CA ASP A 86 -8.07 11.01 -17.43
C ASP A 86 -6.80 10.35 -18.01
N ALA A 87 -5.95 9.78 -17.19
CA ALA A 87 -4.77 9.04 -17.63
C ALA A 87 -5.14 7.81 -18.48
N ALA A 88 -6.14 7.03 -18.05
CA ALA A 88 -6.63 5.86 -18.77
C ALA A 88 -7.20 6.21 -20.13
N ALA A 89 -7.96 7.31 -20.26
CA ALA A 89 -8.48 7.80 -21.52
C ALA A 89 -7.38 8.19 -22.53
N ARG A 90 -6.17 8.49 -22.03
CA ARG A 90 -4.98 8.82 -22.83
C ARG A 90 -4.06 7.62 -23.06
N GLY A 91 -4.42 6.43 -22.57
CA GLY A 91 -3.61 5.21 -22.68
C GLY A 91 -2.37 5.20 -21.79
N LEU A 92 -2.28 6.10 -20.81
CA LEU A 92 -1.14 6.18 -19.90
C LEU A 92 -1.21 5.08 -18.84
N ALA A 93 -0.05 4.52 -18.50
CA ALA A 93 0.05 3.67 -17.33
C ALA A 93 0.04 4.50 -16.04
N VAL A 94 -0.54 3.93 -14.97
CA VAL A 94 -0.70 4.64 -13.70
C VAL A 94 -0.09 3.82 -12.56
N PHE A 95 0.82 4.42 -11.81
CA PHE A 95 1.19 3.96 -10.47
C PHE A 95 0.49 4.86 -9.46
N MET A 96 -0.31 4.30 -8.59
CA MET A 96 -1.18 5.09 -7.72
C MET A 96 -1.04 4.72 -6.25
N GLU A 97 -1.07 5.72 -5.40
CA GLU A 97 -1.21 5.53 -3.97
C GLU A 97 -2.57 4.93 -3.60
N LYS A 98 -2.55 4.20 -2.50
CA LYS A 98 -3.79 3.71 -1.88
C LYS A 98 -4.52 4.85 -1.12
N PRO A 99 -5.82 4.74 -0.91
CA PRO A 99 -6.74 3.78 -1.53
C PRO A 99 -6.92 4.08 -3.02
N PHE A 100 -7.34 3.09 -3.78
CA PHE A 100 -7.65 3.29 -5.20
C PHE A 100 -8.75 4.34 -5.38
N VAL A 101 -9.84 4.17 -4.64
CA VAL A 101 -10.99 5.07 -4.61
C VAL A 101 -11.55 5.19 -3.20
N LEU A 102 -12.31 6.23 -2.93
CA LEU A 102 -13.16 6.33 -1.74
C LEU A 102 -14.45 5.52 -1.94
N SER A 103 -15.06 5.05 -0.85
CA SER A 103 -16.30 4.27 -0.89
C SER A 103 -17.40 4.90 -1.75
N ALA A 104 -17.61 6.20 -1.63
CA ALA A 104 -18.58 6.94 -2.43
C ALA A 104 -18.30 6.95 -3.95
N GLN A 105 -17.08 6.58 -4.35
CA GLN A 105 -16.67 6.55 -5.76
C GLN A 105 -16.76 5.14 -6.37
N LEU A 106 -16.98 4.09 -5.57
CA LEU A 106 -17.05 2.69 -6.03
C LEU A 106 -18.00 2.48 -7.20
N PRO A 107 -19.25 3.01 -7.21
CA PRO A 107 -20.17 2.84 -8.32
C PRO A 107 -19.67 3.43 -9.66
N GLN A 108 -18.68 4.33 -9.60
CA GLN A 108 -18.14 4.97 -10.79
C GLN A 108 -17.05 4.14 -11.48
N ILE A 109 -16.57 3.05 -10.84
CA ILE A 109 -15.51 2.19 -11.40
C ILE A 109 -16.03 1.35 -12.56
N GLU A 110 -17.28 0.88 -12.50
CA GLU A 110 -17.90 0.05 -13.54
C GLU A 110 -17.94 0.72 -14.91
N GLN A 111 -17.86 2.05 -14.94
CA GLN A 111 -17.89 2.84 -16.17
C GLN A 111 -16.51 2.99 -16.83
N VAL A 112 -15.46 2.41 -16.27
CA VAL A 112 -14.09 2.60 -16.76
C VAL A 112 -13.58 1.32 -17.39
N ASN A 113 -12.90 1.48 -18.53
CA ASN A 113 -12.30 0.37 -19.26
C ASN A 113 -11.25 -0.35 -18.37
N PRO A 114 -11.42 -1.65 -18.05
CA PRO A 114 -10.48 -2.40 -17.22
C PRO A 114 -9.09 -2.61 -17.87
N SER A 115 -8.92 -2.29 -19.15
CA SER A 115 -7.62 -2.33 -19.83
C SER A 115 -6.65 -1.22 -19.39
N ALA A 116 -7.09 -0.27 -18.56
CA ALA A 116 -6.22 0.76 -18.03
C ALA A 116 -5.11 0.14 -17.17
N ARG A 117 -3.88 0.39 -17.56
CA ARG A 117 -2.68 -0.16 -16.91
C ARG A 117 -2.49 0.54 -15.55
N LEU A 118 -2.99 -0.07 -14.48
CA LEU A 118 -2.91 0.42 -13.11
C LEU A 118 -2.06 -0.52 -12.24
N MET A 119 -1.14 0.07 -11.46
CA MET A 119 -0.50 -0.57 -10.31
C MET A 119 -0.79 0.25 -9.06
N LEU A 120 -1.35 -0.36 -8.02
CA LEU A 120 -1.60 0.29 -6.74
C LEU A 120 -0.41 0.09 -5.78
N ASP A 121 -0.04 1.13 -5.01
CA ASP A 121 1.09 1.03 -4.06
C ASP A 121 0.73 0.26 -2.78
N PHE A 122 0.46 -1.03 -2.94
CA PHE A 122 0.42 -1.96 -1.82
C PHE A 122 1.85 -2.38 -1.48
N ASN A 123 2.64 -1.44 -0.99
CA ASN A 123 4.08 -1.59 -0.79
C ASN A 123 4.48 -2.72 0.16
N ARG A 124 3.58 -3.21 1.03
CA ARG A 124 3.85 -4.36 1.91
C ARG A 124 4.13 -5.64 1.12
N ARG A 125 3.55 -5.83 -0.05
CA ARG A 125 3.88 -6.95 -0.94
C ARG A 125 5.36 -6.96 -1.36
N PHE A 126 6.03 -5.81 -1.29
CA PHE A 126 7.44 -5.63 -1.64
C PHE A 126 8.39 -5.63 -0.42
N TRP A 127 7.88 -5.90 0.78
CA TRP A 127 8.71 -6.08 1.95
C TRP A 127 9.27 -7.51 1.97
N PRO A 128 10.59 -7.71 1.95
CA PRO A 128 11.19 -9.05 1.90
C PRO A 128 10.70 -9.97 3.01
N THR A 129 10.44 -9.40 4.19
CA THR A 129 9.93 -10.15 5.34
C THR A 129 8.53 -10.68 5.09
N TYR A 130 7.60 -9.86 4.57
CA TYR A 130 6.24 -10.30 4.24
C TYR A 130 6.22 -11.27 3.06
N GLN A 131 7.09 -11.08 2.07
CA GLN A 131 7.27 -12.04 0.97
C GLN A 131 7.67 -13.41 1.52
N ARG A 132 8.65 -13.44 2.45
CA ARG A 132 9.10 -14.68 3.07
C ARG A 132 8.02 -15.33 3.94
N VAL A 133 7.27 -14.55 4.70
CA VAL A 133 6.11 -15.04 5.47
C VAL A 133 5.09 -15.67 4.53
N GLY A 134 4.74 -15.00 3.44
CA GLY A 134 3.82 -15.53 2.42
C GLY A 134 4.30 -16.85 1.81
N GLU A 135 5.60 -16.98 1.50
CA GLU A 135 6.18 -18.23 1.02
C GLU A 135 6.00 -19.36 2.05
N LEU A 136 6.28 -19.10 3.33
CA LEU A 136 6.15 -20.11 4.39
C LEU A 136 4.70 -20.55 4.60
N VAL A 137 3.74 -19.62 4.54
CA VAL A 137 2.31 -19.91 4.64
C VAL A 137 1.87 -20.77 3.45
N ARG A 138 2.16 -20.34 2.23
CA ARG A 138 1.79 -21.07 0.99
C ARG A 138 2.45 -22.43 0.86
N ALA A 139 3.69 -22.57 1.37
CA ALA A 139 4.35 -23.88 1.45
C ALA A 139 3.73 -24.81 2.51
N GLY A 140 2.71 -24.35 3.25
CA GLY A 140 2.05 -25.13 4.29
C GLY A 140 2.97 -25.45 5.48
N THR A 141 3.97 -24.61 5.74
CA THR A 141 4.95 -24.84 6.81
C THR A 141 4.29 -25.02 8.18
N LEU A 142 3.23 -24.24 8.42
CA LEU A 142 2.48 -24.25 9.68
C LEU A 142 1.25 -25.17 9.66
N GLY A 143 0.96 -25.81 8.54
CA GLY A 143 -0.27 -26.57 8.31
C GLY A 143 -1.41 -25.66 7.85
N ASN A 144 -2.63 -26.21 7.78
CA ASN A 144 -3.83 -25.48 7.38
C ASN A 144 -5.02 -26.10 8.16
N PRO A 145 -5.98 -25.29 8.65
CA PRO A 145 -6.05 -23.83 8.54
C PRO A 145 -5.02 -23.12 9.40
N VAL A 146 -4.82 -21.81 9.13
CA VAL A 146 -3.97 -20.92 9.95
C VAL A 146 -4.75 -19.71 10.43
N GLU A 147 -4.43 -19.26 11.65
CA GLU A 147 -4.93 -18.01 12.22
C GLU A 147 -3.83 -16.97 12.20
N VAL A 148 -4.12 -15.81 11.63
CA VAL A 148 -3.21 -14.68 11.58
C VAL A 148 -3.73 -13.56 12.47
N ASP A 149 -2.88 -13.08 13.38
CA ASP A 149 -3.12 -11.87 14.16
C ASP A 149 -2.13 -10.79 13.70
N PHE A 150 -2.66 -9.70 13.15
CA PHE A 150 -1.92 -8.55 12.70
C PHE A 150 -2.27 -7.31 13.50
N LEU A 151 -1.26 -6.67 14.06
CA LEU A 151 -1.39 -5.42 14.81
C LEU A 151 -0.54 -4.36 14.15
N LEU A 152 -1.14 -3.21 13.84
CA LEU A 152 -0.44 -2.03 13.37
C LEU A 152 -0.97 -0.79 14.09
N HIS A 153 -0.17 -0.29 15.01
CA HIS A 153 -0.37 1.03 15.61
C HIS A 153 0.63 2.00 15.00
N THR A 154 0.19 3.20 14.68
CA THR A 154 1.02 4.23 14.06
C THR A 154 0.97 5.51 14.86
N ASP A 155 2.15 6.02 15.23
CA ASP A 155 2.30 7.37 15.76
C ASP A 155 2.21 8.38 14.61
N VAL A 156 0.97 8.78 14.30
CA VAL A 156 0.67 9.70 13.22
C VAL A 156 1.25 11.10 13.48
N LEU A 157 1.43 11.47 14.75
CA LEU A 157 1.97 12.79 15.13
C LEU A 157 3.49 12.88 14.95
N SER A 158 4.20 11.76 14.93
CA SER A 158 5.65 11.74 14.66
C SER A 158 5.99 12.02 13.19
N TRP A 159 5.00 12.07 12.32
CA TRP A 159 5.19 12.37 10.91
C TRP A 159 5.48 13.87 10.71
N SER A 160 6.43 14.20 9.85
CA SER A 160 6.83 15.59 9.60
C SER A 160 5.71 16.48 9.05
N THR A 161 4.70 15.86 8.43
CA THR A 161 3.45 16.50 8.03
C THR A 161 2.31 15.52 8.27
N VAL A 162 1.42 15.87 9.20
CA VAL A 162 0.13 15.20 9.33
C VAL A 162 -0.78 15.81 8.29
N THR A 163 -1.11 15.04 7.28
CA THR A 163 -2.13 15.48 6.32
C THR A 163 -3.49 15.39 7.01
N ARG A 164 -4.16 16.54 7.14
CA ARG A 164 -5.43 16.67 7.88
C ARG A 164 -6.48 15.65 7.44
N HIS A 165 -6.50 15.29 6.16
CA HIS A 165 -7.46 14.32 5.61
C HIS A 165 -7.46 12.98 6.35
N ARG A 166 -6.33 12.54 6.93
CA ARG A 166 -6.26 11.28 7.68
C ARG A 166 -7.00 11.30 9.02
N LEU A 167 -7.20 12.48 9.58
CA LEU A 167 -7.86 12.71 10.86
C LEU A 167 -9.30 13.20 10.69
N GLU A 168 -9.77 13.38 9.46
CA GLU A 168 -11.11 13.83 9.16
C GLU A 168 -12.03 12.65 8.88
N GLU A 169 -13.22 12.67 9.47
CA GLU A 169 -14.22 11.60 9.35
C GLU A 169 -14.61 11.32 7.88
N LYS A 170 -14.73 12.38 7.07
CA LYS A 170 -15.09 12.26 5.64
C LYS A 170 -14.12 11.46 4.79
N GLU A 171 -12.89 11.29 5.24
CA GLU A 171 -11.86 10.50 4.56
C GLU A 171 -11.78 9.04 5.11
N GLY A 172 -12.74 8.65 5.98
CA GLY A 172 -12.94 7.29 6.44
C GLY A 172 -11.98 6.80 7.54
N GLY A 173 -11.15 7.71 8.10
CA GLY A 173 -10.29 7.39 9.23
C GLY A 173 -9.25 6.30 8.96
N ILE A 174 -8.88 5.57 10.01
CA ILE A 174 -7.80 4.58 9.97
C ILE A 174 -8.07 3.40 9.04
N LEU A 175 -9.33 3.02 8.85
CA LEU A 175 -9.69 1.93 7.95
C LEU A 175 -9.28 2.24 6.51
N HIS A 176 -9.58 3.43 6.01
CA HIS A 176 -9.20 3.85 4.66
C HIS A 176 -7.70 4.16 4.55
N ASP A 177 -7.05 4.62 5.63
CA ASP A 177 -5.61 4.86 5.62
C ASP A 177 -4.80 3.55 5.69
N LEU A 178 -5.09 2.67 6.63
CA LEU A 178 -4.26 1.49 6.90
C LEU A 178 -4.96 0.15 6.61
N GLY A 179 -6.31 0.13 6.63
CA GLY A 179 -7.08 -1.10 6.42
C GLY A 179 -6.86 -1.72 5.07
N GLY A 180 -6.78 -0.90 4.01
CA GLY A 180 -6.44 -1.40 2.68
C GLY A 180 -5.12 -2.17 2.63
N HIS A 181 -4.09 -1.70 3.33
CA HIS A 181 -2.81 -2.42 3.43
C HIS A 181 -2.94 -3.76 4.17
N ALA A 182 -3.75 -3.81 5.22
CA ALA A 182 -3.94 -5.04 6.01
C ALA A 182 -4.77 -6.07 5.25
N ILE A 183 -5.83 -5.64 4.56
CA ILE A 183 -6.67 -6.50 3.70
C ILE A 183 -5.84 -7.04 2.53
N ASP A 184 -5.06 -6.17 1.88
CA ASP A 184 -4.15 -6.59 0.81
C ASP A 184 -3.10 -7.60 1.30
N LEU A 185 -2.52 -7.38 2.48
CA LEU A 185 -1.60 -8.33 3.09
C LEU A 185 -2.27 -9.68 3.33
N ALA A 186 -3.51 -9.71 3.84
CA ALA A 186 -4.25 -10.95 4.05
C ALA A 186 -4.46 -11.72 2.74
N THR A 187 -4.97 -11.04 1.71
CA THR A 187 -5.21 -11.67 0.40
C THR A 187 -3.92 -12.15 -0.27
N ASP A 188 -2.81 -11.40 -0.12
CA ASP A 188 -1.50 -11.82 -0.63
C ASP A 188 -0.91 -13.02 0.13
N LEU A 189 -1.03 -13.06 1.45
CA LEU A 189 -0.57 -14.20 2.27
C LEU A 189 -1.29 -15.50 1.89
N PHE A 190 -2.60 -15.45 1.76
CA PHE A 190 -3.41 -16.65 1.49
C PHE A 190 -3.57 -16.95 0.00
N ARG A 191 -3.32 -15.99 -0.90
CA ARG A 191 -3.61 -16.09 -2.35
C ARG A 191 -5.04 -16.50 -2.65
N ARG A 192 -5.97 -16.03 -1.86
CA ARG A 192 -7.41 -16.28 -2.00
C ARG A 192 -8.22 -15.15 -1.39
N GLU A 193 -9.49 -15.08 -1.81
CA GLU A 193 -10.44 -14.11 -1.27
C GLU A 193 -10.98 -14.55 0.09
N PRO A 194 -11.24 -13.61 1.00
CA PRO A 194 -12.06 -13.88 2.17
C PRO A 194 -13.50 -14.24 1.77
N GLU A 195 -14.21 -14.95 2.63
CA GLU A 195 -15.65 -15.15 2.49
C GLU A 195 -16.45 -14.05 3.17
N THR A 196 -15.99 -13.57 4.31
CA THR A 196 -16.66 -12.52 5.09
C THR A 196 -15.64 -11.65 5.81
N VAL A 197 -16.09 -10.43 6.16
CA VAL A 197 -15.41 -9.52 7.09
C VAL A 197 -16.37 -9.14 8.22
N ALA A 198 -15.87 -9.14 9.46
CA ALA A 198 -16.54 -8.57 10.63
C ALA A 198 -15.63 -7.49 11.21
N ALA A 199 -16.17 -6.30 11.48
CA ALA A 199 -15.37 -5.16 11.90
C ALA A 199 -16.06 -4.32 12.99
N GLU A 200 -15.26 -3.79 13.92
CA GLU A 200 -15.66 -2.88 14.97
C GLU A 200 -14.76 -1.66 14.97
N ALA A 201 -15.32 -0.49 14.75
CA ALA A 201 -14.60 0.78 14.78
C ALA A 201 -14.82 1.53 16.10
N GLY A 202 -13.86 2.37 16.44
CA GLY A 202 -13.94 3.22 17.63
C GLY A 202 -13.19 4.53 17.44
N SER A 203 -13.49 5.47 18.32
CA SER A 203 -12.85 6.79 18.37
C SER A 203 -12.29 7.00 19.76
N ARG A 204 -10.98 7.18 19.88
CA ARG A 204 -10.28 7.43 21.18
C ARG A 204 -9.84 8.89 21.29
N ARG A 205 -9.16 9.38 20.28
CA ARG A 205 -8.60 10.75 20.21
C ARG A 205 -9.12 11.52 19.00
N TRP A 206 -9.31 10.80 17.88
CA TRP A 206 -9.83 11.33 16.62
C TRP A 206 -10.98 10.45 16.12
N PRO A 207 -11.86 10.96 15.27
CA PRO A 207 -12.88 10.12 14.64
C PRO A 207 -12.28 8.91 13.94
N ASN A 208 -12.83 7.73 14.20
CA ASN A 208 -12.42 6.47 13.56
C ASN A 208 -10.91 6.19 13.60
N ASP A 209 -10.26 6.47 14.75
CA ASP A 209 -8.82 6.29 14.94
C ASP A 209 -8.42 4.87 15.41
N HIS A 210 -9.39 4.00 15.59
CA HIS A 210 -9.20 2.61 15.99
C HIS A 210 -10.19 1.70 15.28
N ILE A 211 -9.72 0.56 14.77
CA ILE A 211 -10.58 -0.48 14.21
C ILE A 211 -9.98 -1.87 14.48
N ARG A 212 -10.87 -2.82 14.74
CA ARG A 212 -10.60 -4.25 14.70
C ARG A 212 -11.45 -4.87 13.61
N PHE A 213 -10.85 -5.78 12.84
CA PHE A 213 -11.63 -6.58 11.90
C PHE A 213 -11.07 -7.99 11.78
N ALA A 214 -11.91 -8.91 11.35
CA ALA A 214 -11.55 -10.28 11.04
C ALA A 214 -12.05 -10.66 9.66
N LEU A 215 -11.16 -11.23 8.85
CA LEU A 215 -11.47 -11.86 7.57
C LEU A 215 -11.51 -13.37 7.77
N ALA A 216 -12.60 -14.01 7.35
CA ALA A 216 -12.74 -15.47 7.37
C ALA A 216 -12.56 -16.03 5.96
N PHE A 217 -11.91 -17.20 5.85
CA PHE A 217 -11.62 -17.87 4.59
C PHE A 217 -12.26 -19.25 4.54
N ALA A 218 -12.58 -19.73 3.33
CA ALA A 218 -13.30 -20.98 3.08
C ALA A 218 -12.64 -22.25 3.68
N ASP A 219 -11.33 -22.23 3.88
CA ASP A 219 -10.59 -23.34 4.47
C ASP A 219 -10.54 -23.33 6.00
N GLY A 220 -11.28 -22.42 6.63
CA GLY A 220 -11.28 -22.22 8.09
C GLY A 220 -10.12 -21.32 8.57
N SER A 221 -9.25 -20.82 7.69
CA SER A 221 -8.25 -19.81 8.06
C SER A 221 -8.89 -18.47 8.38
N ALA A 222 -8.23 -17.69 9.22
CA ALA A 222 -8.70 -16.36 9.62
C ALA A 222 -7.53 -15.35 9.66
N PHE A 223 -7.84 -14.09 9.36
CA PHE A 223 -6.93 -12.96 9.53
C PHE A 223 -7.61 -11.91 10.42
N ARG A 224 -7.11 -11.78 11.64
CA ARG A 224 -7.56 -10.76 12.60
C ARG A 224 -6.62 -9.58 12.56
N CYS A 225 -7.18 -8.39 12.55
CA CYS A 225 -6.43 -7.16 12.45
C CYS A 225 -6.84 -6.16 13.52
N GLU A 226 -5.86 -5.49 14.12
CA GLU A 226 -6.08 -4.30 14.95
C GLU A 226 -5.23 -3.15 14.41
N LEU A 227 -5.89 -2.05 14.05
CA LEU A 227 -5.27 -0.81 13.61
C LEU A 227 -5.60 0.30 14.58
N ALA A 228 -4.62 1.13 14.93
CA ALA A 228 -4.83 2.30 15.76
C ALA A 228 -3.85 3.43 15.42
N TYR A 229 -4.34 4.68 15.47
CA TYR A 229 -3.46 5.82 15.66
C TYR A 229 -3.12 5.91 17.16
N GLY A 230 -1.85 5.90 17.49
CA GLY A 230 -1.37 5.84 18.86
C GLY A 230 -0.13 6.69 19.09
N ASP A 231 0.42 6.60 20.30
CA ASP A 231 1.61 7.35 20.70
C ASP A 231 2.93 6.68 20.28
N ARG A 232 2.86 5.47 19.73
CA ARG A 232 4.02 4.70 19.28
C ARG A 232 3.67 3.88 18.05
N THR A 233 4.61 3.81 17.12
CA THR A 233 4.51 2.87 16.01
C THR A 233 4.86 1.47 16.51
N ARG A 234 3.95 0.51 16.30
CA ARG A 234 4.12 -0.92 16.60
C ARG A 234 3.55 -1.73 15.45
N GLU A 235 4.30 -2.71 15.00
CA GLU A 235 3.83 -3.65 13.98
C GLU A 235 4.17 -5.07 14.44
N ARG A 236 3.18 -5.94 14.46
CA ARG A 236 3.33 -7.34 14.86
C ARG A 236 2.46 -8.22 13.98
N LEU A 237 3.01 -9.32 13.53
CA LEU A 237 2.32 -10.39 12.86
C LEU A 237 2.58 -11.69 13.60
N SER A 238 1.53 -12.42 13.94
CA SER A 238 1.62 -13.77 14.50
C SER A 238 0.74 -14.70 13.67
N ILE A 239 1.23 -15.89 13.37
CA ILE A 239 0.51 -16.91 12.63
C ILE A 239 0.57 -18.20 13.42
N LEU A 240 -0.60 -18.76 13.73
CA LEU A 240 -0.77 -20.03 14.39
C LEU A 240 -1.37 -21.03 13.41
N GLY A 241 -0.78 -22.20 13.32
CA GLY A 241 -1.29 -23.31 12.54
C GLY A 241 -1.13 -24.65 13.27
N PRO A 242 -1.72 -25.74 12.75
CA PRO A 242 -1.69 -27.07 13.40
C PRO A 242 -0.27 -27.61 13.59
N ARG A 243 0.72 -27.15 12.82
CA ARG A 243 2.11 -27.65 12.86
C ARG A 243 3.10 -26.70 13.51
N GLY A 244 2.64 -25.55 14.00
CA GLY A 244 3.54 -24.58 14.66
C GLY A 244 3.02 -23.16 14.59
N ARG A 245 3.89 -22.25 15.01
CA ARG A 245 3.63 -20.83 14.98
C ARG A 245 4.78 -20.05 14.34
N LEU A 246 4.46 -18.91 13.77
CA LEU A 246 5.39 -17.93 13.27
C LEU A 246 5.05 -16.59 13.91
N HIS A 247 6.04 -15.82 14.30
CA HIS A 247 5.83 -14.45 14.69
C HIS A 247 6.90 -13.52 14.13
N LEU A 248 6.47 -12.31 13.90
CA LEU A 248 7.24 -11.19 13.42
C LEU A 248 6.95 -10.02 14.34
N ALA A 249 7.95 -9.46 14.99
CA ALA A 249 7.79 -8.32 15.87
C ALA A 249 8.77 -7.20 15.50
N ASP A 250 8.28 -5.96 15.59
CA ASP A 250 9.11 -4.77 15.55
C ASP A 250 10.17 -4.82 16.72
N PRO A 251 11.38 -4.28 16.53
CA PRO A 251 11.87 -3.50 15.38
C PRO A 251 12.71 -4.29 14.36
N ASN A 252 13.00 -5.55 14.62
CA ASN A 252 14.04 -6.28 13.86
C ASN A 252 13.49 -6.99 12.62
N MET A 253 12.18 -7.03 12.43
CA MET A 253 11.52 -7.75 11.34
C MET A 253 12.06 -9.18 11.13
N ALA A 254 12.61 -9.77 12.18
CA ALA A 254 13.09 -11.15 12.17
C ALA A 254 11.91 -12.10 12.25
N ILE A 255 11.91 -13.10 11.38
CA ILE A 255 10.88 -14.15 11.38
C ILE A 255 11.31 -15.24 12.35
N HIS A 256 10.49 -15.47 13.37
CA HIS A 256 10.65 -16.58 14.30
C HIS A 256 9.64 -17.67 13.93
N VAL A 257 10.12 -18.87 13.66
CA VAL A 257 9.28 -20.04 13.38
C VAL A 257 9.53 -21.08 14.45
N GLU A 258 8.45 -21.48 15.12
CA GLU A 258 8.45 -22.58 16.06
C GLU A 258 7.54 -23.67 15.51
N ARG A 259 8.08 -24.88 15.30
CA ARG A 259 7.33 -26.05 14.92
C ARG A 259 7.04 -26.92 16.14
N ILE A 260 5.87 -27.51 16.19
CA ILE A 260 5.50 -28.45 17.25
C ILE A 260 6.50 -29.62 17.20
N GLY A 261 7.22 -29.85 18.31
CA GLY A 261 8.24 -30.91 18.44
C GLY A 261 9.64 -30.62 17.89
N THR A 262 9.93 -29.38 17.45
CA THR A 262 11.26 -28.95 16.97
C THR A 262 11.78 -27.71 17.68
N ARG A 263 13.11 -27.53 17.68
CA ARG A 263 13.72 -26.29 18.19
C ARG A 263 13.28 -25.08 17.36
N GLU A 264 13.16 -23.94 18.03
CA GLU A 264 12.90 -22.66 17.37
C GLU A 264 13.94 -22.37 16.27
N LEU A 265 13.47 -22.17 15.05
CA LEU A 265 14.30 -21.78 13.92
C LEU A 265 14.14 -20.28 13.69
N ARG A 266 15.21 -19.52 13.95
CA ARG A 266 15.29 -18.12 13.54
C ARG A 266 15.61 -18.05 12.05
N ILE A 267 14.66 -17.58 11.27
CA ILE A 267 14.86 -17.32 9.85
C ILE A 267 15.01 -15.81 9.68
N ALA A 268 16.23 -15.35 9.48
CA ALA A 268 16.46 -13.98 9.05
C ALA A 268 15.92 -13.83 7.62
N ALA A 269 15.10 -12.82 7.37
CA ALA A 269 14.73 -12.47 6.00
C ALA A 269 16.01 -12.07 5.27
N ARG A 270 16.42 -12.85 4.26
CA ARG A 270 17.51 -12.47 3.39
C ARG A 270 17.01 -11.37 2.47
N CYS A 271 17.38 -10.13 2.79
CA CYS A 271 17.29 -9.05 1.81
C CYS A 271 18.36 -9.26 0.75
N VAL A 272 18.00 -9.11 -0.51
CA VAL A 272 18.96 -9.10 -1.63
C VAL A 272 20.02 -8.00 -1.44
N ASP A 273 19.69 -6.95 -0.67
CA ASP A 273 20.60 -5.87 -0.25
C ASP A 273 21.04 -5.99 1.22
N GLY A 274 21.27 -7.19 1.73
CA GLY A 274 21.46 -7.49 3.15
C GLY A 274 22.55 -6.68 3.88
N ALA A 275 23.61 -6.26 3.19
CA ALA A 275 24.66 -5.41 3.76
C ALA A 275 24.20 -3.95 3.98
N ILE A 276 23.33 -3.43 3.10
CA ILE A 276 22.81 -2.06 3.19
C ILE A 276 21.66 -1.99 4.22
N PHE A 277 20.90 -3.05 4.34
CA PHE A 277 19.74 -3.13 5.20
C PHE A 277 20.12 -3.25 6.69
N GLY A 278 21.08 -4.10 7.05
CA GLY A 278 21.53 -4.27 8.44
C GLY A 278 22.10 -2.98 9.04
N TYR A 279 22.87 -2.23 8.26
CA TYR A 279 23.48 -0.97 8.73
C TYR A 279 22.47 0.20 8.80
N ARG A 280 21.45 0.23 7.94
CA ARG A 280 20.44 1.30 7.89
C ARG A 280 19.21 1.02 8.76
N ALA A 281 18.85 -0.23 9.01
CA ALA A 281 17.77 -0.61 9.93
C ALA A 281 18.07 -0.20 11.38
N LEU A 282 19.33 -0.19 11.77
CA LEU A 282 19.80 0.31 13.08
C LEU A 282 19.59 1.82 13.25
N ARG A 283 19.34 2.58 12.18
CA ARG A 283 19.32 4.04 12.26
C ARG A 283 17.96 4.73 12.18
N ARG A 284 16.83 4.08 11.84
CA ARG A 284 15.45 4.66 11.93
C ARG A 284 14.44 3.82 11.14
N GLY A 285 13.29 3.49 11.72
CA GLY A 285 12.16 2.74 11.12
C GLY A 285 11.55 3.28 9.80
N ARG A 286 12.09 4.38 9.27
CA ARG A 286 11.74 4.94 7.94
C ARG A 286 12.36 4.18 6.76
N THR A 287 13.29 3.26 6.98
CA THR A 287 14.05 2.60 5.91
C THR A 287 13.28 1.51 5.20
N MET A 288 12.37 0.80 5.89
CA MET A 288 11.57 -0.28 5.27
C MET A 288 10.58 0.27 4.25
N SER A 289 9.79 1.28 4.61
CA SER A 289 8.84 1.90 3.68
C SER A 289 9.54 2.50 2.44
N ARG A 290 10.70 3.14 2.62
CA ARG A 290 11.47 3.66 1.48
C ARG A 290 11.98 2.56 0.55
N SER A 291 12.43 1.44 1.11
CA SER A 291 12.90 0.31 0.31
C SER A 291 11.73 -0.36 -0.44
N SER A 292 10.59 -0.56 0.21
CA SER A 292 9.42 -1.20 -0.41
C SER A 292 8.81 -0.35 -1.51
N ILE A 293 8.65 0.96 -1.29
CA ILE A 293 8.16 1.89 -2.33
C ILE A 293 9.13 1.92 -3.53
N ARG A 294 10.45 1.92 -3.28
CA ARG A 294 11.45 1.80 -4.35
C ARG A 294 11.30 0.50 -5.13
N CYS A 295 11.08 -0.62 -4.43
CA CYS A 295 10.87 -1.92 -5.08
C CYS A 295 9.56 -1.94 -5.88
N ALA A 296 8.48 -1.35 -5.37
CA ALA A 296 7.22 -1.22 -6.07
C ALA A 296 7.37 -0.38 -7.35
N LEU A 297 7.98 0.81 -7.26
CA LEU A 297 8.26 1.65 -8.42
C LEU A 297 9.19 0.98 -9.44
N ALA A 298 10.22 0.27 -8.97
CA ALA A 298 11.11 -0.48 -9.88
C ALA A 298 10.37 -1.62 -10.58
N SER A 299 9.44 -2.29 -9.89
CA SER A 299 8.58 -3.32 -10.48
C SER A 299 7.64 -2.72 -11.52
N PHE A 300 7.04 -1.56 -11.25
CA PHE A 300 6.21 -0.82 -12.19
C PHE A 300 6.98 -0.43 -13.46
N VAL A 301 8.14 0.20 -13.31
CA VAL A 301 8.98 0.61 -14.45
C VAL A 301 9.41 -0.60 -15.29
N ARG A 302 9.79 -1.70 -14.64
CA ARG A 302 10.14 -2.93 -15.33
C ARG A 302 8.96 -3.51 -16.10
N ALA A 303 7.82 -3.67 -15.46
CA ALA A 303 6.60 -4.20 -16.06
C ALA A 303 6.15 -3.35 -17.27
N LEU A 304 6.29 -2.01 -17.17
CA LEU A 304 5.98 -1.10 -18.27
C LEU A 304 6.92 -1.28 -19.44
N ARG A 305 8.21 -1.50 -19.20
CA ARG A 305 9.21 -1.74 -20.26
C ARG A 305 9.11 -3.10 -20.92
N GLU A 306 8.72 -4.12 -20.16
CA GLU A 306 8.60 -5.51 -20.60
C GLU A 306 7.20 -5.85 -21.11
N ASP A 307 6.28 -4.88 -21.06
CA ASP A 307 4.84 -5.04 -21.40
C ASP A 307 4.19 -6.21 -20.67
N THR A 308 4.48 -6.32 -19.38
CA THR A 308 3.95 -7.36 -18.49
C THR A 308 2.88 -6.80 -17.55
N PRO A 309 2.03 -7.65 -16.93
CA PRO A 309 1.06 -7.21 -15.93
C PRO A 309 1.67 -6.47 -14.76
N PHE A 310 0.89 -5.61 -14.11
CA PHE A 310 1.25 -4.81 -12.93
C PHE A 310 0.65 -5.39 -11.64
N PRO A 311 1.24 -6.40 -10.97
CA PRO A 311 0.75 -6.84 -9.69
C PRO A 311 1.33 -5.97 -8.54
N PRO A 312 0.48 -5.39 -7.63
CA PRO A 312 -0.99 -5.47 -7.62
C PRO A 312 -1.64 -4.53 -8.65
N GLY A 313 -2.51 -5.09 -9.48
CA GLY A 313 -3.13 -4.38 -10.61
C GLY A 313 -4.53 -3.86 -10.31
N PHE A 314 -5.26 -3.53 -11.38
CA PHE A 314 -6.62 -2.99 -11.31
C PHE A 314 -7.59 -3.91 -10.56
N GLU A 315 -7.57 -5.22 -10.84
CA GLU A 315 -8.44 -6.17 -10.13
C GLU A 315 -8.15 -6.25 -8.64
N ASP A 316 -6.87 -6.23 -8.25
CA ASP A 316 -6.47 -6.17 -6.83
C ASP A 316 -6.97 -4.88 -6.18
N ALA A 317 -6.89 -3.76 -6.89
CA ALA A 317 -7.30 -2.44 -6.42
C ALA A 317 -8.81 -2.37 -6.16
N VAL A 318 -9.62 -2.83 -7.13
CA VAL A 318 -11.08 -2.89 -7.02
C VAL A 318 -11.50 -3.80 -5.88
N ARG A 319 -10.99 -5.01 -5.85
CA ARG A 319 -11.26 -6.02 -4.84
C ARG A 319 -10.94 -5.52 -3.43
N ASN A 320 -9.78 -4.89 -3.26
CA ASN A 320 -9.40 -4.28 -1.98
C ASN A 320 -10.38 -3.19 -1.54
N ALA A 321 -10.78 -2.31 -2.47
CA ALA A 321 -11.73 -1.23 -2.18
C ALA A 321 -13.11 -1.78 -1.76
N LEU A 322 -13.58 -2.86 -2.41
CA LEU A 322 -14.83 -3.55 -2.04
C LEU A 322 -14.75 -4.18 -0.64
N TRP A 323 -13.62 -4.78 -0.27
CA TRP A 323 -13.43 -5.33 1.09
C TRP A 323 -13.30 -4.25 2.16
N VAL A 324 -12.67 -3.12 1.86
CA VAL A 324 -12.64 -1.95 2.76
C VAL A 324 -14.05 -1.42 2.99
N GLU A 325 -14.87 -1.33 1.94
CA GLU A 325 -16.28 -0.92 2.05
C GLU A 325 -17.12 -1.91 2.87
N ALA A 326 -16.95 -3.22 2.62
CA ALA A 326 -17.63 -4.24 3.41
C ALA A 326 -17.25 -4.16 4.90
N ALA A 327 -15.98 -3.89 5.21
CA ALA A 327 -15.53 -3.67 6.59
C ALA A 327 -16.14 -2.39 7.21
N ALA A 328 -16.27 -1.32 6.44
CA ALA A 328 -16.93 -0.10 6.89
C ALA A 328 -18.41 -0.33 7.20
N ARG A 329 -19.15 -1.04 6.34
CA ARG A 329 -20.55 -1.43 6.58
C ARG A 329 -20.69 -2.33 7.80
N SER A 330 -19.79 -3.31 7.95
CA SER A 330 -19.79 -4.18 9.14
C SER A 330 -19.60 -3.39 10.43
N ALA A 331 -18.66 -2.43 10.44
CA ALA A 331 -18.45 -1.57 11.61
C ALA A 331 -19.66 -0.68 11.94
N ALA A 332 -20.40 -0.24 10.92
CA ALA A 332 -21.64 0.52 11.10
C ALA A 332 -22.82 -0.36 11.57
N ASP A 333 -22.77 -1.67 11.31
CA ASP A 333 -23.79 -2.67 11.71
C ASP A 333 -23.31 -3.56 12.87
N ALA A 334 -22.74 -2.93 13.89
CA ALA A 334 -22.33 -3.57 15.15
C ALA A 334 -21.48 -4.85 15.00
N GLY A 335 -20.65 -4.91 13.96
CA GLY A 335 -19.74 -6.04 13.72
C GLY A 335 -20.37 -7.22 12.97
N ALA A 336 -21.54 -7.05 12.37
CA ALA A 336 -22.15 -8.11 11.56
C ALA A 336 -21.23 -8.56 10.42
N ALA A 337 -21.16 -9.87 10.18
CA ALA A 337 -20.36 -10.41 9.09
C ALA A 337 -20.89 -9.98 7.72
N MET A 338 -20.07 -9.36 6.92
CA MET A 338 -20.42 -8.79 5.61
C MET A 338 -19.61 -9.43 4.48
N ARG A 339 -20.17 -9.33 3.28
CA ARG A 339 -19.48 -9.59 1.99
C ARG A 339 -19.45 -8.30 1.18
N PRO A 340 -18.53 -8.18 0.23
CA PRO A 340 -18.63 -7.15 -0.81
C PRO A 340 -19.99 -7.20 -1.49
N ALA A 341 -20.56 -6.02 -1.80
CA ALA A 341 -21.85 -5.91 -2.50
C ALA A 341 -21.64 -6.12 -4.01
#